data_7bbdf80a257f54da8f4b870ea66224ef
#
_entry.id   7bbdf80a257f54da8f4b870ea66224ef
#
_cell.length_a   1.000
_cell.length_b   1.000
_cell.length_c   1.000
_cell.angle_alpha   90.00
_cell.angle_beta   90.00
_cell.angle_gamma   90.00
#
_symmetry.space_group_name_H-M   'P 1'
#
loop_
_entity.id
_entity.type
_entity.pdbx_description
1 polymer ?
#
loop_
_entity_poly.entity_id
_entity_poly.type
_entity_poly.pdbx_seq_one_letter_code
_entity_poly.pdbx_strand_id
1 'polypeptide(L)'
;MNNSIFKNPSVKPFAFKFGLVKRVIVGGPYVAKPDDYFGIKMAIEIDRPCDVDIPTKDFSVPKYEDLDNGVRASLIPIAKNKPVFVGCFGGLGRTGLLMGALAKALNIPEPVLYVRANFKSHAIETDQQVKFIGNYTPSLKTKLMVSVAKAVALAY
;
A
#
# COMPACT_ATOMS: atom_id res chain seq x y z
N MET A 1 -16.73 -1.17 -6.10
CA MET A 1 -15.49 -1.78 -6.63
C MET A 1 -15.87 -2.72 -7.77
N ASN A 2 -15.28 -2.55 -8.92
CA ASN A 2 -15.59 -3.40 -10.07
C ASN A 2 -14.93 -4.79 -9.89
N ASN A 3 -15.73 -5.83 -9.71
CA ASN A 3 -15.23 -7.19 -9.47
C ASN A 3 -14.45 -7.79 -10.67
N SER A 4 -14.52 -7.17 -11.84
CA SER A 4 -13.79 -7.65 -13.02
C SER A 4 -12.27 -7.61 -12.87
N ILE A 5 -11.75 -6.75 -12.00
CA ILE A 5 -10.31 -6.64 -11.72
C ILE A 5 -9.74 -7.95 -11.14
N PHE A 6 -10.55 -8.70 -10.39
CA PHE A 6 -10.12 -9.95 -9.75
C PHE A 6 -10.12 -11.16 -10.67
N LYS A 7 -10.46 -10.99 -11.96
CA LYS A 7 -10.26 -12.03 -12.97
C LYS A 7 -8.77 -12.33 -13.18
N ASN A 8 -7.90 -11.36 -12.95
CA ASN A 8 -6.46 -11.60 -12.89
C ASN A 8 -6.14 -12.21 -11.51
N PRO A 9 -5.65 -13.46 -11.44
CA PRO A 9 -5.40 -14.15 -10.17
C PRO A 9 -4.28 -13.51 -9.33
N SER A 10 -3.44 -12.67 -9.95
CA SER A 10 -2.38 -11.92 -9.26
C SER A 10 -2.90 -10.64 -8.60
N VAL A 11 -4.15 -10.27 -8.84
CA VAL A 11 -4.79 -9.10 -8.23
C VAL A 11 -5.62 -9.55 -7.05
N LYS A 12 -5.32 -9.01 -5.86
CA LYS A 12 -5.98 -9.39 -4.60
C LYS A 12 -6.38 -8.16 -3.79
N PRO A 13 -7.48 -8.25 -3.06
CA PRO A 13 -7.84 -7.23 -2.08
C PRO A 13 -6.96 -7.34 -0.84
N PHE A 14 -6.77 -6.20 -0.18
CA PHE A 14 -6.15 -6.10 1.14
C PHE A 14 -7.07 -5.27 2.03
N ALA A 15 -7.72 -5.93 2.98
CA ALA A 15 -8.64 -5.33 3.93
C ALA A 15 -7.94 -5.05 5.25
N PHE A 16 -8.22 -3.89 5.84
CA PHE A 16 -7.62 -3.49 7.11
C PHE A 16 -8.51 -2.50 7.87
N LYS A 17 -8.22 -2.39 9.15
CA LYS A 17 -8.89 -1.42 10.01
C LYS A 17 -8.24 -0.05 9.86
N PHE A 18 -9.04 0.95 9.57
CA PHE A 18 -8.61 2.34 9.39
C PHE A 18 -9.32 3.21 10.44
N GLY A 19 -8.71 3.34 11.60
CA GLY A 19 -9.39 3.92 12.75
C GLY A 19 -10.61 3.07 13.16
N LEU A 20 -11.80 3.66 13.12
CA LEU A 20 -13.06 2.99 13.50
C LEU A 20 -13.76 2.32 12.32
N VAL A 21 -13.24 2.46 11.10
CA VAL A 21 -13.87 1.90 9.90
C VAL A 21 -12.98 0.86 9.24
N LYS A 22 -13.57 0.04 8.38
CA LYS A 22 -12.84 -0.91 7.56
C LYS A 22 -12.57 -0.28 6.19
N ARG A 23 -11.38 -0.53 5.64
CA ARG A 23 -11.02 -0.10 4.27
C ARG A 23 -10.40 -1.26 3.52
N VAL A 24 -10.50 -1.19 2.21
CA VAL A 24 -9.93 -2.17 1.29
C VAL A 24 -9.16 -1.43 0.21
N ILE A 25 -7.93 -1.82 -0.03
CA ILE A 25 -7.17 -1.45 -1.22
C ILE A 25 -6.89 -2.70 -2.04
N VAL A 26 -6.46 -2.52 -3.27
CA VAL A 26 -6.18 -3.63 -4.17
C VAL A 26 -4.70 -3.64 -4.51
N GLY A 27 -4.10 -4.81 -4.54
CA GLY A 27 -2.71 -4.99 -4.94
C GLY A 27 -2.54 -6.00 -6.05
N GLY A 28 -1.54 -5.78 -6.89
CA GLY A 28 -1.24 -6.66 -8.00
C GLY A 28 -0.16 -6.10 -8.92
N PRO A 29 0.05 -6.73 -10.09
CA PRO A 29 0.89 -6.15 -11.14
C PRO A 29 0.33 -4.78 -11.56
N TYR A 30 1.18 -3.75 -11.55
CA TYR A 30 0.71 -2.38 -11.80
C TYR A 30 0.05 -2.24 -13.19
N VAL A 31 0.48 -3.05 -14.16
CA VAL A 31 -0.13 -3.06 -15.50
C VAL A 31 -1.61 -3.46 -15.49
N ALA A 32 -2.08 -4.10 -14.43
CA ALA A 32 -3.48 -4.50 -14.25
C ALA A 32 -4.35 -3.39 -13.62
N LYS A 33 -3.76 -2.25 -13.24
CA LYS A 33 -4.49 -1.15 -12.61
C LYS A 33 -5.53 -0.56 -13.57
N PRO A 34 -6.81 -0.50 -13.19
CA PRO A 34 -7.81 0.25 -13.97
C PRO A 34 -7.55 1.76 -13.94
N ASP A 35 -7.97 2.46 -14.98
CA ASP A 35 -7.71 3.90 -15.14
C ASP A 35 -8.38 4.75 -14.06
N ASP A 36 -9.52 4.33 -13.55
CA ASP A 36 -10.30 5.04 -12.52
C ASP A 36 -9.81 4.81 -11.09
N TYR A 37 -8.80 3.95 -10.90
CA TYR A 37 -8.21 3.70 -9.59
C TYR A 37 -7.09 4.69 -9.29
N PHE A 38 -7.05 5.18 -8.04
CA PHE A 38 -5.88 5.89 -7.51
C PHE A 38 -4.69 4.94 -7.50
N GLY A 39 -3.64 5.26 -8.23
CA GLY A 39 -2.52 4.36 -8.48
C GLY A 39 -1.29 4.69 -7.64
N ILE A 40 -0.81 3.70 -6.89
CA ILE A 40 0.47 3.75 -6.17
C ILE A 40 1.43 2.79 -6.86
N LYS A 41 2.44 3.33 -7.54
CA LYS A 41 3.42 2.56 -8.31
C LYS A 41 4.69 2.37 -7.51
N MET A 42 5.07 1.10 -7.31
CA MET A 42 6.26 0.72 -6.55
C MET A 42 7.46 0.34 -7.43
N ALA A 43 7.27 0.14 -8.72
CA ALA A 43 8.29 -0.40 -9.62
C ALA A 43 8.97 0.70 -10.42
N ILE A 44 10.27 0.89 -10.21
CA ILE A 44 11.07 1.88 -10.96
C ILE A 44 11.12 1.58 -12.47
N GLU A 45 11.03 0.30 -12.86
CA GLU A 45 11.09 -0.14 -14.26
C GLU A 45 9.79 0.02 -15.04
N ILE A 46 8.69 0.37 -14.37
CA ILE A 46 7.40 0.53 -15.04
C ILE A 46 7.16 2.01 -15.38
N ASP A 47 7.10 2.31 -16.66
CA ASP A 47 6.76 3.63 -17.17
C ASP A 47 5.25 3.71 -17.46
N ARG A 48 4.48 4.06 -16.44
CA ARG A 48 3.03 4.25 -16.53
C ARG A 48 2.60 5.40 -15.62
N PRO A 49 1.51 6.09 -15.96
CA PRO A 49 0.94 7.12 -15.10
C PRO A 49 0.60 6.58 -13.72
N CYS A 50 0.84 7.38 -12.69
CA CYS A 50 0.50 7.06 -11.31
C CYS A 50 0.16 8.35 -10.55
N ASP A 51 -0.56 8.18 -9.45
CA ASP A 51 -0.82 9.29 -8.52
C ASP A 51 0.29 9.40 -7.49
N VAL A 52 0.88 8.27 -7.12
CA VAL A 52 2.00 8.17 -6.19
C VAL A 52 3.07 7.28 -6.80
N ASP A 53 4.29 7.80 -6.90
CA ASP A 53 5.45 7.04 -7.37
C ASP A 53 6.43 6.82 -6.21
N ILE A 54 6.71 5.55 -5.93
CA ILE A 54 7.69 5.13 -4.93
C ILE A 54 8.72 4.26 -5.65
N PRO A 55 9.68 4.87 -6.37
CA PRO A 55 10.58 4.13 -7.24
C PRO A 55 11.45 3.17 -6.44
N THR A 56 11.25 1.88 -6.68
CA THR A 56 11.92 0.81 -5.96
C THR A 56 12.41 -0.24 -6.97
N LYS A 57 13.69 -0.61 -6.88
CA LYS A 57 14.24 -1.71 -7.66
C LYS A 57 13.67 -3.04 -7.18
N ASP A 58 13.52 -4.00 -8.10
CA ASP A 58 13.01 -5.32 -7.75
C ASP A 58 13.85 -5.98 -6.65
N PHE A 59 13.17 -6.70 -5.77
CA PHE A 59 13.75 -7.35 -4.58
C PHE A 59 14.43 -6.40 -3.59
N SER A 60 14.25 -5.09 -3.73
CA SER A 60 14.92 -4.06 -2.93
C SER A 60 13.91 -3.26 -2.09
N VAL A 61 14.41 -2.19 -1.50
CA VAL A 61 13.63 -1.25 -0.68
C VAL A 61 13.76 0.16 -1.26
N PRO A 62 12.74 1.01 -1.09
CA PRO A 62 12.80 2.40 -1.53
C PRO A 62 13.64 3.25 -0.56
N LYS A 63 13.87 4.49 -0.93
CA LYS A 63 14.32 5.51 0.03
C LYS A 63 13.22 5.73 1.08
N TYR A 64 13.63 5.97 2.32
CA TYR A 64 12.70 6.26 3.41
C TYR A 64 11.73 7.40 3.07
N GLU A 65 12.26 8.51 2.55
CA GLU A 65 11.47 9.70 2.21
C GLU A 65 10.42 9.40 1.16
N ASP A 66 10.76 8.61 0.14
CA ASP A 66 9.83 8.22 -0.91
C ASP A 66 8.69 7.36 -0.36
N LEU A 67 9.03 6.40 0.49
CA LEU A 67 8.02 5.55 1.13
C LEU A 67 7.11 6.34 2.06
N ASP A 68 7.69 7.16 2.94
CA ASP A 68 6.92 7.93 3.92
C ASP A 68 6.01 8.97 3.23
N ASN A 69 6.52 9.64 2.19
CA ASN A 69 5.71 10.53 1.35
C ASN A 69 4.57 9.78 0.66
N GLY A 70 4.85 8.58 0.15
CA GLY A 70 3.87 7.75 -0.53
C GLY A 70 2.79 7.22 0.40
N VAL A 71 3.15 6.76 1.59
CA VAL A 71 2.20 6.38 2.64
C VAL A 71 1.30 7.58 2.97
N ARG A 72 1.89 8.74 3.22
CA ARG A 72 1.13 9.94 3.57
C ARG A 72 0.16 10.35 2.46
N ALA A 73 0.61 10.35 1.20
CA ALA A 73 -0.22 10.72 0.05
C ALA A 73 -1.39 9.77 -0.21
N SER A 74 -1.29 8.52 0.22
CA SER A 74 -2.35 7.51 0.06
C SER A 74 -3.45 7.60 1.12
N LEU A 75 -3.20 8.24 2.25
CA LEU A 75 -4.10 8.19 3.41
C LEU A 75 -5.48 8.83 3.15
N ILE A 76 -5.53 9.99 2.51
CA ILE A 76 -6.81 10.68 2.24
C ILE A 76 -7.65 9.94 1.19
N PRO A 77 -7.10 9.49 0.04
CA PRO A 77 -7.87 8.65 -0.87
C PRO A 77 -8.46 7.41 -0.20
N ILE A 78 -7.69 6.72 0.63
CA ILE A 78 -8.18 5.57 1.40
C ILE A 78 -9.27 5.98 2.38
N ALA A 79 -9.06 7.06 3.13
CA ALA A 79 -10.06 7.57 4.09
C ALA A 79 -11.40 7.87 3.41
N LYS A 80 -11.36 8.47 2.22
CA LYS A 80 -12.55 8.79 1.41
C LYS A 80 -13.12 7.58 0.66
N ASN A 81 -12.65 6.39 0.95
CA ASN A 81 -13.11 5.14 0.33
C ASN A 81 -13.01 5.14 -1.21
N LYS A 82 -12.01 5.83 -1.75
CA LYS A 82 -11.72 5.79 -3.18
C LYS A 82 -11.11 4.44 -3.54
N PRO A 83 -11.34 3.92 -4.76
CA PRO A 83 -10.64 2.72 -5.20
C PRO A 83 -9.15 3.02 -5.35
N VAL A 84 -8.31 2.27 -4.62
CA VAL A 84 -6.85 2.43 -4.58
C VAL A 84 -6.18 1.14 -5.04
N PHE A 85 -5.23 1.26 -5.95
CA PHE A 85 -4.44 0.15 -6.47
C PHE A 85 -2.96 0.37 -6.18
N VAL A 86 -2.33 -0.60 -5.55
CA VAL A 86 -0.88 -0.64 -5.31
C VAL A 86 -0.27 -1.71 -6.19
N GLY A 87 0.78 -1.38 -6.93
CA GLY A 87 1.39 -2.35 -7.81
C GLY A 87 2.89 -2.18 -8.02
N CYS A 88 3.52 -3.31 -8.30
CA CYS A 88 4.87 -3.42 -8.82
C CYS A 88 4.83 -4.30 -10.08
N PHE A 89 5.93 -4.95 -10.47
CA PHE A 89 5.92 -5.82 -11.64
C PHE A 89 5.04 -7.06 -11.40
N GLY A 90 5.33 -7.84 -10.36
CA GLY A 90 4.58 -9.06 -10.02
C GLY A 90 3.44 -8.84 -9.03
N GLY A 91 3.39 -7.72 -8.36
CA GLY A 91 2.37 -7.43 -7.35
C GLY A 91 2.54 -8.19 -6.05
N LEU A 92 3.77 -8.48 -5.64
CA LEU A 92 4.06 -9.33 -4.48
C LEU A 92 4.97 -8.62 -3.47
N GLY A 93 6.30 -8.52 -3.74
CA GLY A 93 7.28 -8.04 -2.77
C GLY A 93 7.17 -6.55 -2.45
N ARG A 94 7.40 -5.73 -3.45
CA ARG A 94 7.34 -4.26 -3.33
C ARG A 94 5.93 -3.76 -3.03
N THR A 95 4.92 -4.37 -3.63
CA THR A 95 3.51 -4.10 -3.32
C THR A 95 3.22 -4.39 -1.86
N GLY A 96 3.63 -5.55 -1.37
CA GLY A 96 3.49 -5.94 0.04
C GLY A 96 4.25 -5.01 0.99
N LEU A 97 5.38 -4.47 0.57
CA LEU A 97 6.17 -3.52 1.36
C LEU A 97 5.37 -2.24 1.65
N LEU A 98 4.70 -1.68 0.64
CA LEU A 98 3.81 -0.51 0.86
C LEU A 98 2.69 -0.86 1.84
N MET A 99 2.07 -2.01 1.68
CA MET A 99 0.99 -2.46 2.57
C MET A 99 1.49 -2.64 4.01
N GLY A 100 2.69 -3.19 4.20
CA GLY A 100 3.31 -3.32 5.51
C GLY A 100 3.63 -1.98 6.16
N ALA A 101 4.14 -1.02 5.40
CA ALA A 101 4.40 0.33 5.88
C ALA A 101 3.10 1.05 6.26
N LEU A 102 2.06 0.90 5.45
CA LEU A 102 0.73 1.44 5.74
C LEU A 102 0.15 0.83 7.03
N ALA A 103 0.23 -0.49 7.17
CA ALA A 103 -0.21 -1.19 8.38
C ALA A 103 0.54 -0.66 9.62
N LYS A 104 1.85 -0.46 9.51
CA LYS A 104 2.65 0.07 10.60
C LYS A 104 2.26 1.52 10.95
N ALA A 105 2.02 2.36 9.95
CA ALA A 105 1.56 3.73 10.15
C ALA A 105 0.19 3.79 10.84
N LEU A 106 -0.66 2.79 10.62
CA LEU A 106 -1.97 2.65 11.26
C LEU A 106 -1.92 1.93 12.61
N ASN A 107 -0.72 1.63 13.14
CA ASN A 107 -0.51 0.88 14.38
C ASN A 107 -1.13 -0.51 14.39
N ILE A 108 -1.18 -1.18 13.24
CA ILE A 108 -1.58 -2.58 13.15
C ILE A 108 -0.41 -3.43 13.65
N PRO A 109 -0.62 -4.29 14.69
CA PRO A 109 0.45 -5.15 15.20
C PRO A 109 0.94 -6.15 14.15
N GLU A 110 2.22 -6.52 14.23
CA GLU A 110 2.85 -7.52 13.37
C GLU A 110 2.57 -7.26 11.88
N PRO A 111 3.00 -6.09 11.32
CA PRO A 111 2.57 -5.66 9.99
C PRO A 111 2.93 -6.63 8.88
N VAL A 112 4.10 -7.29 8.93
CA VAL A 112 4.51 -8.28 7.93
C VAL A 112 3.59 -9.49 7.96
N LEU A 113 3.32 -10.03 9.14
CA LEU A 113 2.41 -11.18 9.30
C LEU A 113 0.99 -10.82 8.89
N TYR A 114 0.56 -9.61 9.23
CA TYR A 114 -0.76 -9.10 8.85
C TYR A 114 -0.93 -9.05 7.33
N VAL A 115 0.05 -8.51 6.60
CA VAL A 115 0.00 -8.45 5.13
C VAL A 115 -0.02 -9.85 4.53
N ARG A 116 0.81 -10.76 5.04
CA ARG A 116 0.86 -12.14 4.55
C ARG A 116 -0.44 -12.91 4.80
N ALA A 117 -1.12 -12.64 5.90
CA ALA A 117 -2.40 -13.26 6.23
C ALA A 117 -3.58 -12.68 5.45
N ASN A 118 -3.54 -11.38 5.09
CA ASN A 118 -4.69 -10.66 4.56
C ASN A 118 -4.55 -10.24 3.09
N PHE A 119 -3.37 -10.43 2.49
CA PHE A 119 -3.13 -10.13 1.07
C PHE A 119 -2.58 -11.35 0.34
N LYS A 120 -1.29 -11.62 0.47
CA LYS A 120 -0.63 -12.77 -0.17
C LYS A 120 0.41 -13.37 0.80
N SER A 121 0.43 -14.69 0.93
CA SER A 121 1.30 -15.39 1.88
C SER A 121 2.80 -15.15 1.66
N HIS A 122 3.22 -14.89 0.41
CA HIS A 122 4.61 -14.62 0.05
C HIS A 122 4.92 -13.14 -0.19
N ALA A 123 4.01 -12.24 0.18
CA ALA A 123 4.25 -10.81 0.12
C ALA A 123 5.41 -10.40 1.04
N ILE A 124 6.11 -9.32 0.67
CA ILE A 124 7.33 -8.89 1.38
C ILE A 124 8.38 -9.99 1.28
N GLU A 125 8.97 -10.11 0.08
CA GLU A 125 9.71 -11.30 -0.36
C GLU A 125 11.08 -11.46 0.29
N THR A 126 11.78 -10.35 0.57
CA THR A 126 13.18 -10.41 1.01
C THR A 126 13.34 -10.06 2.48
N ASP A 127 14.41 -10.59 3.12
CA ASP A 127 14.76 -10.21 4.49
C ASP A 127 15.03 -8.72 4.62
N GLN A 128 15.61 -8.09 3.60
CA GLN A 128 15.83 -6.65 3.56
C GLN A 128 14.49 -5.89 3.61
N GLN A 129 13.49 -6.34 2.87
CA GLN A 129 12.14 -5.75 2.88
C GLN A 129 11.49 -5.91 4.25
N VAL A 130 11.60 -7.08 4.87
CA VAL A 130 11.07 -7.35 6.22
C VAL A 130 11.73 -6.42 7.24
N LYS A 131 13.05 -6.30 7.22
CA LYS A 131 13.81 -5.40 8.12
C LYS A 131 13.44 -3.94 7.90
N PHE A 132 13.26 -3.55 6.64
CA PHE A 132 12.88 -2.17 6.30
C PHE A 132 11.53 -1.79 6.92
N ILE A 133 10.53 -2.66 6.84
CA ILE A 133 9.24 -2.44 7.50
C ILE A 133 9.40 -2.40 9.02
N GLY A 134 10.18 -3.32 9.59
CA GLY A 134 10.47 -3.36 11.02
C GLY A 134 11.07 -2.05 11.54
N ASN A 135 11.93 -1.42 10.75
CA ASN A 135 12.63 -0.18 11.08
C ASN A 135 11.86 1.08 10.63
N TYR A 136 10.85 0.94 9.78
CA TYR A 136 10.07 2.09 9.32
C TYR A 136 9.35 2.75 10.50
N THR A 137 9.59 4.02 10.68
CA THR A 137 8.84 4.86 11.62
C THR A 137 8.23 6.01 10.81
N PRO A 138 6.90 6.14 10.79
CA PRO A 138 6.26 7.27 10.13
C PRO A 138 6.79 8.59 10.67
N SER A 139 7.06 9.55 9.79
CA SER A 139 7.43 10.90 10.21
C SER A 139 6.30 11.55 11.00
N LEU A 140 6.61 12.63 11.70
CA LEU A 140 5.58 13.41 12.41
C LEU A 140 4.48 13.88 11.47
N LYS A 141 4.83 14.33 10.26
CA LYS A 141 3.86 14.72 9.23
C LYS A 141 2.92 13.58 8.87
N THR A 142 3.45 12.36 8.71
CA THR A 142 2.65 11.18 8.40
C THR A 142 1.77 10.79 9.57
N LYS A 143 2.28 10.81 10.80
CA LYS A 143 1.48 10.56 12.01
C LYS A 143 0.30 11.53 12.16
N LEU A 144 0.55 12.81 11.91
CA LEU A 144 -0.52 13.83 11.92
C LEU A 144 -1.54 13.56 10.82
N MET A 145 -1.09 13.22 9.60
CA MET A 145 -1.99 12.89 8.50
C MET A 145 -2.82 11.64 8.80
N VAL A 146 -2.26 10.64 9.47
CA VAL A 146 -3.02 9.46 9.92
C VAL A 146 -4.19 9.88 10.81
N SER A 147 -3.96 10.77 11.77
CA SER A 147 -5.01 11.28 12.66
C SER A 147 -6.09 12.03 11.89
N VAL A 148 -5.70 12.91 10.96
CA VAL A 148 -6.63 13.65 10.09
C VAL A 148 -7.43 12.68 9.22
N ALA A 149 -6.76 11.73 8.59
CA ALA A 149 -7.39 10.76 7.69
C ALA A 149 -8.39 9.86 8.43
N LYS A 150 -8.08 9.42 9.66
CA LYS A 150 -9.01 8.66 10.49
C LYS A 150 -10.29 9.45 10.80
N ALA A 151 -10.15 10.74 11.05
CA ALA A 151 -11.32 11.62 11.25
C ALA A 151 -12.13 11.78 9.96
N VAL A 152 -11.46 12.01 8.82
CA VAL A 152 -12.11 12.10 7.50
C VAL A 152 -12.88 10.82 7.18
N ALA A 153 -12.29 9.65 7.49
CA ALA A 153 -12.89 8.35 7.20
C ALA A 153 -14.25 8.14 7.87
N LEU A 154 -14.53 8.82 8.98
CA LEU A 154 -15.83 8.73 9.67
C LEU A 154 -16.97 9.33 8.84
N ALA A 155 -16.68 10.21 7.87
CA ALA A 155 -17.66 10.84 6.98
C ALA A 155 -17.89 10.05 5.67
N TYR A 156 -17.11 9.01 5.43
CA TYR A 156 -17.15 8.19 4.22
C TYR A 156 -17.23 6.71 4.58
#